data_21b365a8595e20d1f5f158e86b13b3de
#
_entry.id   21b365a8595e20d1f5f158e86b13b3de
#
_cell.length_a   1.000
_cell.length_b   1.000
_cell.length_c   1.000
_cell.angle_alpha   90.00
_cell.angle_beta   90.00
_cell.angle_gamma   90.00
#
_symmetry.space_group_name_H-M   'P 1'
#
loop_
_entity.id
_entity.type
_entity.pdbx_description
1 polymer ?
#
loop_
_entity_poly.entity_id
_entity_poly.type
_entity_poly.pdbx_seq_one_letter_code
_entity_poly.pdbx_strand_id
1 'polypeptide(L)'
;MQQFSLSANIEEGFSKETQYIVTPNARQVAEEIVNGFKTGIHSYTIIGSYGTGKSSFLLALERDLKENKDYELLNPSMLSAKKKFEVLKIVGDYKELSVLLSQKLSVEGTAGGILDELRNKYNKLRNQGKFLVIFIDEFGKVLEHAAKNNPERELYFMQKLAEFVNVPTRNILLLTTLHQNFNAYSRKLNEVQKEEWTKVKGRFQELV
;
A
#
# COMPACT_ATOMS: atom_id res chain seq x y z
N MET A 1 10.27 19.73 -25.97
CA MET A 1 9.90 20.17 -24.60
C MET A 1 9.49 18.93 -23.83
N GLN A 2 10.27 18.55 -22.82
CA GLN A 2 9.88 17.44 -21.92
C GLN A 2 8.69 17.92 -21.09
N GLN A 3 7.53 17.31 -21.26
CA GLN A 3 6.40 17.52 -20.37
C GLN A 3 6.66 16.77 -19.06
N PHE A 4 6.99 17.49 -18.01
CA PHE A 4 6.98 16.91 -16.67
C PHE A 4 5.53 16.62 -16.28
N SER A 5 5.16 15.34 -16.19
CA SER A 5 3.87 14.95 -15.61
C SER A 5 3.88 15.30 -14.13
N LEU A 6 3.04 16.25 -13.72
CA LEU A 6 2.95 16.76 -12.35
C LEU A 6 2.39 15.74 -11.34
N SER A 7 1.76 14.66 -11.78
CA SER A 7 1.31 13.55 -10.93
C SER A 7 1.31 12.24 -11.70
N ALA A 8 1.89 11.20 -11.12
CA ALA A 8 1.79 9.84 -11.65
C ALA A 8 0.54 9.17 -11.10
N ASN A 9 -0.34 8.68 -11.97
CA ASN A 9 -1.48 7.84 -11.59
C ASN A 9 -1.02 6.39 -11.59
N ILE A 10 -1.07 5.73 -10.43
CA ILE A 10 -0.60 4.34 -10.33
C ILE A 10 -1.46 3.36 -11.14
N GLU A 11 -2.72 3.66 -11.44
CA GLU A 11 -3.58 2.80 -12.26
C GLU A 11 -3.22 2.85 -13.74
N GLU A 12 -2.82 4.01 -14.24
CA GLU A 12 -2.41 4.21 -15.64
C GLU A 12 -0.99 3.73 -15.92
N GLY A 13 -0.15 3.73 -14.89
CA GLY A 13 1.27 3.39 -15.03
C GLY A 13 2.12 4.55 -15.55
N PHE A 14 3.39 4.26 -15.85
CA PHE A 14 4.26 5.23 -16.52
C PHE A 14 3.91 5.35 -18.00
N SER A 15 3.89 6.57 -18.53
CA SER A 15 3.92 6.77 -19.97
C SER A 15 5.21 6.19 -20.58
N LYS A 16 5.22 5.92 -21.89
CA LYS A 16 6.42 5.40 -22.57
C LYS A 16 7.64 6.32 -22.48
N GLU A 17 7.40 7.60 -22.23
CA GLU A 17 8.42 8.66 -22.18
C GLU A 17 8.87 8.99 -20.75
N THR A 18 8.19 8.44 -19.73
CA THR A 18 8.50 8.75 -18.33
C THR A 18 9.74 7.98 -17.90
N GLN A 19 10.80 8.70 -17.57
CA GLN A 19 11.99 8.14 -16.90
C GLN A 19 11.87 8.39 -15.40
N TYR A 20 11.97 7.32 -14.60
CA TYR A 20 12.09 7.43 -13.15
C TYR A 20 13.57 7.47 -12.78
N ILE A 21 13.95 8.50 -12.02
CA ILE A 21 15.32 8.63 -11.50
C ILE A 21 15.37 8.01 -10.11
N VAL A 22 16.13 6.95 -9.95
CA VAL A 22 16.31 6.29 -8.66
C VAL A 22 17.23 7.15 -7.78
N THR A 23 16.64 7.75 -6.75
CA THR A 23 17.38 8.54 -5.76
C THR A 23 17.96 7.64 -4.66
N PRO A 24 18.99 8.09 -3.92
CA PRO A 24 19.49 7.36 -2.75
C PRO A 24 18.40 7.06 -1.72
N ASN A 25 17.50 8.02 -1.48
CA ASN A 25 16.35 7.82 -0.57
C ASN A 25 15.40 6.72 -1.07
N ALA A 26 15.09 6.69 -2.37
CA ALA A 26 14.25 5.63 -2.94
C ALA A 26 14.87 4.23 -2.75
N ARG A 27 16.19 4.11 -2.89
CA ARG A 27 16.91 2.84 -2.61
C ARG A 27 16.83 2.48 -1.14
N GLN A 28 17.05 3.43 -0.25
CA GLN A 28 16.95 3.22 1.20
C GLN A 28 15.54 2.72 1.58
N VAL A 29 14.48 3.38 1.10
CA VAL A 29 13.09 2.95 1.34
C VAL A 29 12.86 1.52 0.84
N ALA A 30 13.35 1.17 -0.35
CA ALA A 30 13.21 -0.19 -0.87
C ALA A 30 13.98 -1.23 -0.02
N GLU A 31 15.17 -0.90 0.45
CA GLU A 31 15.96 -1.75 1.36
C GLU A 31 15.26 -1.93 2.71
N GLU A 32 14.69 -0.88 3.27
CA GLU A 32 13.94 -0.95 4.53
C GLU A 32 12.70 -1.84 4.40
N ILE A 33 11.97 -1.78 3.26
CA ILE A 33 10.85 -2.69 2.97
C ILE A 33 11.33 -4.14 2.96
N VAL A 34 12.43 -4.44 2.26
CA VAL A 34 12.97 -5.80 2.17
C VAL A 34 13.42 -6.31 3.54
N ASN A 35 14.13 -5.49 4.29
CA ASN A 35 14.66 -5.87 5.61
C ASN A 35 13.52 -6.09 6.62
N GLY A 36 12.54 -5.20 6.66
CA GLY A 36 11.38 -5.34 7.51
C GLY A 36 10.52 -6.55 7.12
N PHE A 37 10.35 -6.82 5.81
CA PHE A 37 9.62 -8.01 5.35
C PHE A 37 10.25 -9.30 5.88
N LYS A 38 11.58 -9.41 5.89
CA LYS A 38 12.30 -10.57 6.46
C LYS A 38 12.08 -10.73 7.97
N THR A 39 11.78 -9.65 8.67
CA THR A 39 11.48 -9.65 10.13
C THR A 39 10.00 -9.75 10.45
N GLY A 40 9.14 -9.92 9.44
CA GLY A 40 7.70 -10.13 9.59
C GLY A 40 6.84 -8.87 9.50
N ILE A 41 7.41 -7.75 9.08
CA ILE A 41 6.66 -6.51 8.82
C ILE A 41 6.26 -6.51 7.35
N HIS A 42 4.96 -6.58 7.06
CA HIS A 42 4.45 -6.69 5.72
C HIS A 42 3.57 -5.49 5.30
N SER A 43 3.35 -4.52 6.19
CA SER A 43 2.58 -3.31 5.88
C SER A 43 3.37 -2.05 6.19
N TYR A 44 3.47 -1.17 5.21
CA TYR A 44 4.27 0.04 5.24
C TYR A 44 3.48 1.26 4.78
N THR A 45 3.86 2.40 5.30
CA THR A 45 3.36 3.71 4.88
C THR A 45 4.51 4.60 4.48
N ILE A 46 4.58 4.96 3.20
CA ILE A 46 5.58 5.87 2.65
C ILE A 46 5.06 7.30 2.83
N ILE A 47 5.78 8.10 3.60
CA ILE A 47 5.39 9.47 3.94
C ILE A 47 6.29 10.46 3.19
N GLY A 48 5.67 11.47 2.61
CA GLY A 48 6.39 12.56 1.95
C GLY A 48 5.42 13.59 1.42
N SER A 49 5.80 14.85 1.35
CA SER A 49 4.96 15.94 0.83
C SER A 49 4.52 15.71 -0.62
N TYR A 50 3.64 16.55 -1.11
CA TYR A 50 3.21 16.48 -2.52
C TYR A 50 4.41 16.67 -3.47
N GLY A 51 4.42 15.92 -4.57
CA GLY A 51 5.48 16.03 -5.57
C GLY A 51 6.80 15.33 -5.24
N THR A 52 6.93 14.64 -4.10
CA THR A 52 8.16 13.91 -3.72
C THR A 52 8.36 12.57 -4.45
N GLY A 53 7.46 12.21 -5.39
CA GLY A 53 7.65 11.01 -6.21
C GLY A 53 7.13 9.70 -5.61
N LYS A 54 6.30 9.72 -4.56
CA LYS A 54 5.76 8.50 -3.93
C LYS A 54 5.03 7.58 -4.91
N SER A 55 4.10 8.12 -5.71
CA SER A 55 3.37 7.35 -6.74
C SER A 55 4.33 6.81 -7.81
N SER A 56 5.32 7.62 -8.21
CA SER A 56 6.37 7.18 -9.14
C SER A 56 7.25 6.07 -8.56
N PHE A 57 7.54 6.11 -7.26
CA PHE A 57 8.23 5.03 -6.56
C PHE A 57 7.43 3.72 -6.60
N LEU A 58 6.12 3.77 -6.32
CA LEU A 58 5.25 2.57 -6.41
C LEU A 58 5.25 1.98 -7.82
N LEU A 59 5.21 2.82 -8.85
CA LEU A 59 5.26 2.37 -10.25
C LEU A 59 6.62 1.79 -10.64
N ALA A 60 7.71 2.39 -10.19
CA ALA A 60 9.05 1.86 -10.42
C ALA A 60 9.25 0.51 -9.72
N LEU A 61 8.77 0.41 -8.47
CA LEU A 61 8.77 -0.83 -7.72
C LEU A 61 7.93 -1.93 -8.41
N GLU A 62 6.75 -1.59 -8.94
CA GLU A 62 5.92 -2.53 -9.72
C GLU A 62 6.69 -3.09 -10.92
N ARG A 63 7.43 -2.25 -11.65
CA ARG A 63 8.23 -2.70 -12.80
C ARG A 63 9.33 -3.65 -12.39
N ASP A 64 10.08 -3.34 -11.34
CA ASP A 64 11.12 -4.22 -10.83
C ASP A 64 10.54 -5.57 -10.36
N LEU A 65 9.40 -5.56 -9.68
CA LEU A 65 8.71 -6.77 -9.23
C LEU A 65 8.21 -7.65 -10.39
N LYS A 66 7.87 -7.04 -11.53
CA LYS A 66 7.46 -7.74 -12.75
C LYS A 66 8.64 -8.20 -13.62
N GLU A 67 9.85 -8.23 -13.07
CA GLU A 67 11.10 -8.69 -13.73
C GLU A 67 11.59 -7.81 -14.89
N ASN A 68 11.05 -6.60 -15.06
CA ASN A 68 11.54 -5.69 -16.09
C ASN A 68 12.89 -5.06 -15.72
N LYS A 69 13.31 -5.15 -14.44
CA LYS A 69 14.60 -4.67 -13.89
C LYS A 69 15.03 -3.27 -14.37
N ASP A 70 14.02 -2.42 -14.67
CA ASP A 70 14.26 -1.13 -15.31
C ASP A 70 14.99 -0.15 -14.37
N TYR A 71 14.79 -0.29 -13.05
CA TYR A 71 15.24 0.69 -12.06
C TYR A 71 16.18 0.12 -10.99
N GLU A 72 16.19 -1.18 -10.80
CA GLU A 72 17.01 -1.85 -9.77
C GLU A 72 16.83 -1.26 -8.36
N LEU A 73 15.59 -0.87 -8.03
CA LEU A 73 15.23 -0.42 -6.69
C LEU A 73 15.38 -1.54 -5.67
N LEU A 74 14.91 -2.73 -6.04
CA LEU A 74 15.10 -3.94 -5.24
C LEU A 74 15.23 -5.19 -6.12
N ASN A 75 15.89 -6.20 -5.58
CA ASN A 75 15.90 -7.52 -6.20
C ASN A 75 14.66 -8.30 -5.70
N PRO A 76 13.69 -8.67 -6.58
CA PRO A 76 12.47 -9.38 -6.20
C PRO A 76 12.72 -10.69 -5.43
N SER A 77 13.85 -11.37 -5.69
CA SER A 77 14.22 -12.61 -4.97
C SER A 77 14.45 -12.39 -3.47
N MET A 78 14.74 -11.16 -3.04
CA MET A 78 14.91 -10.81 -1.64
C MET A 78 13.60 -10.82 -0.86
N LEU A 79 12.46 -10.59 -1.53
CA LEU A 79 11.12 -10.72 -0.94
C LEU A 79 10.61 -12.15 -1.00
N SER A 80 10.85 -12.84 -2.09
CA SER A 80 10.43 -14.23 -2.27
C SER A 80 11.27 -14.94 -3.33
N ALA A 81 11.61 -16.19 -3.07
CA ALA A 81 12.16 -17.08 -4.09
C ALA A 81 11.16 -17.36 -5.24
N LYS A 82 9.89 -17.00 -5.04
CA LYS A 82 8.83 -17.06 -6.06
C LYS A 82 8.97 -15.86 -6.99
N LYS A 83 9.22 -16.11 -8.25
CA LYS A 83 9.52 -15.09 -9.27
C LYS A 83 8.30 -14.33 -9.80
N LYS A 84 7.05 -14.68 -9.38
CA LYS A 84 5.83 -14.09 -9.93
C LYS A 84 5.13 -13.23 -8.88
N PHE A 85 4.99 -11.95 -9.21
CA PHE A 85 4.27 -10.99 -8.38
C PHE A 85 2.95 -10.57 -9.05
N GLU A 86 1.91 -10.49 -8.26
CA GLU A 86 0.61 -9.92 -8.65
C GLU A 86 0.41 -8.63 -7.88
N VAL A 87 0.19 -7.53 -8.59
CA VAL A 87 0.05 -6.20 -7.98
C VAL A 87 -1.41 -5.75 -8.06
N LEU A 88 -2.02 -5.51 -6.90
CA LEU A 88 -3.34 -4.91 -6.76
C LEU A 88 -3.15 -3.42 -6.46
N LYS A 89 -3.57 -2.54 -7.37
CA LYS A 89 -3.41 -1.08 -7.23
C LYS A 89 -4.75 -0.43 -6.89
N ILE A 90 -4.74 0.42 -5.87
CA ILE A 90 -5.90 1.20 -5.39
C ILE A 90 -5.44 2.65 -5.28
N VAL A 91 -6.20 3.57 -5.86
CA VAL A 91 -6.04 5.01 -5.61
C VAL A 91 -7.04 5.40 -4.53
N GLY A 92 -6.55 5.95 -3.43
CA GLY A 92 -7.35 6.44 -2.33
C GLY A 92 -8.23 7.62 -2.75
N ASP A 93 -9.46 7.58 -2.31
CA ASP A 93 -10.45 8.63 -2.48
C ASP A 93 -11.11 8.92 -1.14
N TYR A 94 -11.91 9.99 -1.06
CA TYR A 94 -12.70 10.33 0.13
C TYR A 94 -13.89 9.37 0.28
N LYS A 95 -13.58 8.09 0.53
CA LYS A 95 -14.50 6.95 0.65
C LYS A 95 -13.98 5.93 1.66
N GLU A 96 -14.84 5.02 2.06
CA GLU A 96 -14.47 3.85 2.87
C GLU A 96 -13.44 2.97 2.14
N LEU A 97 -12.43 2.49 2.86
CA LEU A 97 -11.45 1.56 2.27
C LEU A 97 -12.11 0.27 1.78
N SER A 98 -13.12 -0.20 2.50
CA SER A 98 -13.91 -1.37 2.10
C SER A 98 -14.58 -1.18 0.74
N VAL A 99 -15.13 0.01 0.46
CA VAL A 99 -15.74 0.34 -0.83
C VAL A 99 -14.70 0.35 -1.96
N LEU A 100 -13.53 0.95 -1.74
CA LEU A 100 -12.45 0.95 -2.73
C LEU A 100 -11.96 -0.48 -3.04
N LEU A 101 -11.81 -1.30 -2.01
CA LEU A 101 -11.45 -2.72 -2.18
C LEU A 101 -12.53 -3.51 -2.90
N SER A 102 -13.82 -3.31 -2.58
CA SER A 102 -14.94 -4.00 -3.25
C SER A 102 -14.95 -3.72 -4.74
N GLN A 103 -14.78 -2.45 -5.12
CA GLN A 103 -14.68 -2.03 -6.52
C GLN A 103 -13.49 -2.70 -7.21
N LYS A 104 -12.34 -2.75 -6.57
CA LYS A 104 -11.12 -3.33 -7.13
C LYS A 104 -11.18 -4.85 -7.26
N LEU A 105 -11.86 -5.51 -6.36
CA LEU A 105 -12.09 -6.96 -6.39
C LEU A 105 -13.30 -7.35 -7.25
N SER A 106 -14.11 -6.38 -7.68
CA SER A 106 -15.38 -6.58 -8.40
C SER A 106 -16.35 -7.47 -7.61
N VAL A 107 -16.48 -7.19 -6.31
CA VAL A 107 -17.35 -7.92 -5.40
C VAL A 107 -18.24 -6.95 -4.63
N GLU A 108 -19.44 -7.36 -4.29
CA GLU A 108 -20.34 -6.63 -3.42
C GLU A 108 -20.46 -7.35 -2.07
N GLY A 109 -20.74 -6.60 -1.02
CA GLY A 109 -20.95 -7.21 0.29
C GLY A 109 -20.57 -6.33 1.48
N THR A 110 -20.58 -6.97 2.65
CA THR A 110 -20.13 -6.34 3.89
C THR A 110 -18.61 -6.20 3.94
N ALA A 111 -18.11 -5.33 4.80
CA ALA A 111 -16.67 -5.19 5.02
C ALA A 111 -15.96 -6.52 5.33
N GLY A 112 -16.61 -7.40 6.12
CA GLY A 112 -16.10 -8.75 6.39
C GLY A 112 -16.03 -9.62 5.13
N GLY A 113 -17.09 -9.62 4.33
CA GLY A 113 -17.13 -10.37 3.07
C GLY A 113 -16.07 -9.91 2.07
N ILE A 114 -15.80 -8.59 2.01
CA ILE A 114 -14.74 -8.04 1.16
C ILE A 114 -13.34 -8.53 1.59
N LEU A 115 -13.08 -8.60 2.89
CA LEU A 115 -11.83 -9.18 3.41
C LEU A 115 -11.72 -10.68 3.12
N ASP A 116 -12.83 -11.42 3.17
CA ASP A 116 -12.84 -12.84 2.83
C ASP A 116 -12.56 -13.04 1.33
N GLU A 117 -13.08 -12.19 0.45
CA GLU A 117 -12.74 -12.23 -0.97
C GLU A 117 -11.26 -11.87 -1.23
N LEU A 118 -10.69 -10.93 -0.50
CA LEU A 118 -9.26 -10.67 -0.56
C LEU A 118 -8.44 -11.90 -0.11
N ARG A 119 -8.88 -12.61 0.93
CA ARG A 119 -8.28 -13.88 1.38
C ARG A 119 -8.38 -14.95 0.31
N ASN A 120 -9.55 -15.09 -0.33
CA ASN A 120 -9.77 -16.04 -1.42
C ASN A 120 -8.84 -15.74 -2.60
N LYS A 121 -8.73 -14.47 -3.00
CA LYS A 121 -7.78 -14.02 -4.03
C LYS A 121 -6.35 -14.37 -3.65
N TYR A 122 -5.92 -14.05 -2.43
CA TYR A 122 -4.59 -14.39 -1.92
C TYR A 122 -4.33 -15.90 -1.98
N ASN A 123 -5.28 -16.73 -1.53
CA ASN A 123 -5.14 -18.18 -1.54
C ASN A 123 -5.00 -18.74 -2.97
N LYS A 124 -5.76 -18.22 -3.93
CA LYS A 124 -5.63 -18.59 -5.35
C LYS A 124 -4.23 -18.24 -5.87
N LEU A 125 -3.73 -17.05 -5.58
CA LEU A 125 -2.40 -16.62 -6.00
C LEU A 125 -1.28 -17.43 -5.33
N ARG A 126 -1.42 -17.71 -4.04
CA ARG A 126 -0.50 -18.57 -3.29
C ARG A 126 -0.39 -19.96 -3.91
N ASN A 127 -1.51 -20.58 -4.28
CA ASN A 127 -1.54 -21.89 -4.93
C ASN A 127 -0.89 -21.87 -6.32
N GLN A 128 -0.89 -20.73 -6.99
CA GLN A 128 -0.19 -20.51 -8.27
C GLN A 128 1.31 -20.16 -8.08
N GLY A 129 1.81 -20.16 -6.84
CA GLY A 129 3.18 -19.75 -6.56
C GLY A 129 3.43 -18.25 -6.69
N LYS A 130 2.40 -17.41 -6.68
CA LYS A 130 2.50 -15.96 -6.79
C LYS A 130 2.59 -15.27 -5.43
N PHE A 131 3.21 -14.10 -5.42
CA PHE A 131 3.27 -13.16 -4.30
C PHE A 131 2.28 -12.02 -4.56
N LEU A 132 1.46 -11.65 -3.56
CA LEU A 132 0.51 -10.54 -3.70
C LEU A 132 1.14 -9.25 -3.15
N VAL A 133 1.11 -8.20 -3.95
CA VAL A 133 1.47 -6.84 -3.51
C VAL A 133 0.24 -5.94 -3.64
N ILE A 134 -0.07 -5.20 -2.59
CA ILE A 134 -1.19 -4.25 -2.56
C ILE A 134 -0.60 -2.85 -2.44
N PHE A 135 -0.92 -1.99 -3.39
CA PHE A 135 -0.63 -0.56 -3.32
C PHE A 135 -1.90 0.21 -3.04
N ILE A 136 -1.86 1.10 -2.05
CA ILE A 136 -2.91 2.09 -1.79
C ILE A 136 -2.25 3.46 -1.85
N ASP A 137 -2.27 4.08 -3.01
CA ASP A 137 -1.78 5.44 -3.20
C ASP A 137 -2.81 6.45 -2.65
N GLU A 138 -2.36 7.62 -2.24
CA GLU A 138 -3.22 8.65 -1.63
C GLU A 138 -4.06 8.15 -0.43
N PHE A 139 -3.53 7.25 0.36
CA PHE A 139 -4.22 6.66 1.51
C PHE A 139 -4.70 7.72 2.53
N GLY A 140 -4.11 8.90 2.54
CA GLY A 140 -4.53 10.03 3.37
C GLY A 140 -5.98 10.44 3.18
N LYS A 141 -6.53 10.35 1.96
CA LYS A 141 -7.94 10.64 1.67
C LYS A 141 -8.88 9.66 2.36
N VAL A 142 -8.49 8.38 2.41
CA VAL A 142 -9.22 7.32 3.12
C VAL A 142 -9.18 7.59 4.63
N LEU A 143 -8.02 7.96 5.17
CA LEU A 143 -7.86 8.31 6.59
C LEU A 143 -8.67 9.55 6.98
N GLU A 144 -8.75 10.56 6.11
CA GLU A 144 -9.59 11.74 6.32
C GLU A 144 -11.08 11.40 6.32
N HIS A 145 -11.50 10.50 5.43
CA HIS A 145 -12.87 9.98 5.42
C HIS A 145 -13.16 9.24 6.71
N ALA A 146 -12.30 8.31 7.11
CA ALA A 146 -12.43 7.53 8.33
C ALA A 146 -12.55 8.40 9.58
N ALA A 147 -11.70 9.43 9.69
CA ALA A 147 -11.71 10.34 10.84
C ALA A 147 -13.01 11.18 10.98
N LYS A 148 -13.80 11.33 9.90
CA LYS A 148 -15.02 12.13 9.88
C LYS A 148 -16.30 11.30 9.79
N ASN A 149 -16.22 10.09 9.27
CA ASN A 149 -17.38 9.25 8.95
C ASN A 149 -17.20 7.86 9.57
N ASN A 150 -17.84 7.61 10.70
CA ASN A 150 -17.83 6.32 11.39
C ASN A 150 -16.40 5.74 11.65
N PRO A 151 -15.57 6.47 12.42
CA PRO A 151 -14.16 6.11 12.59
C PRO A 151 -13.97 4.69 13.15
N GLU A 152 -14.84 4.24 14.04
CA GLU A 152 -14.71 2.92 14.69
C GLU A 152 -14.79 1.77 13.66
N ARG A 153 -15.76 1.84 12.75
CA ARG A 153 -15.93 0.84 11.69
C ARG A 153 -14.78 0.84 10.70
N GLU A 154 -14.37 2.05 10.27
CA GLU A 154 -13.29 2.22 9.30
C GLU A 154 -11.94 1.77 9.87
N LEU A 155 -11.63 2.17 11.10
CA LEU A 155 -10.40 1.77 11.78
C LEU A 155 -10.37 0.26 12.01
N TYR A 156 -11.50 -0.33 12.41
CA TYR A 156 -11.58 -1.78 12.56
C TYR A 156 -11.28 -2.51 11.25
N PHE A 157 -11.81 -2.04 10.12
CA PHE A 157 -11.53 -2.63 8.82
C PHE A 157 -10.05 -2.53 8.43
N MET A 158 -9.44 -1.35 8.60
CA MET A 158 -8.01 -1.13 8.35
C MET A 158 -7.13 -2.02 9.23
N GLN A 159 -7.51 -2.15 10.51
CA GLN A 159 -6.84 -3.04 11.45
C GLN A 159 -6.89 -4.49 10.96
N LYS A 160 -8.07 -4.98 10.57
CA LYS A 160 -8.24 -6.35 10.06
C LYS A 160 -7.47 -6.62 8.77
N LEU A 161 -7.42 -5.64 7.88
CA LEU A 161 -6.59 -5.71 6.68
C LEU A 161 -5.09 -5.83 7.03
N ALA A 162 -4.60 -4.97 7.91
CA ALA A 162 -3.21 -5.00 8.33
C ALA A 162 -2.85 -6.28 9.11
N GLU A 163 -3.73 -6.77 9.97
CA GLU A 163 -3.59 -8.07 10.65
C GLU A 163 -3.55 -9.24 9.64
N PHE A 164 -4.38 -9.17 8.60
CA PHE A 164 -4.33 -10.16 7.54
C PHE A 164 -3.00 -10.14 6.80
N VAL A 165 -2.46 -8.97 6.51
CA VAL A 165 -1.19 -8.80 5.79
C VAL A 165 0.02 -9.19 6.65
N ASN A 166 0.08 -8.74 7.90
CA ASN A 166 1.24 -8.91 8.81
C ASN A 166 1.38 -10.31 9.41
N VAL A 167 1.01 -11.35 8.68
CA VAL A 167 1.29 -12.73 9.07
C VAL A 167 2.62 -13.16 8.44
N PRO A 168 3.69 -13.44 9.22
CA PRO A 168 5.04 -13.65 8.70
C PRO A 168 5.17 -14.76 7.64
N THR A 169 4.27 -15.73 7.65
CA THR A 169 4.28 -16.85 6.69
C THR A 169 3.56 -16.53 5.37
N ARG A 170 3.01 -15.33 5.23
CA ARG A 170 2.28 -14.93 4.03
C ARG A 170 3.19 -14.22 3.03
N ASN A 171 3.05 -14.59 1.77
CA ASN A 171 3.67 -13.91 0.64
C ASN A 171 2.78 -12.74 0.18
N ILE A 172 2.68 -11.73 1.01
CA ILE A 172 1.86 -10.55 0.78
C ILE A 172 2.57 -9.31 1.33
N LEU A 173 2.47 -8.20 0.62
CA LEU A 173 3.03 -6.89 0.99
C LEU A 173 1.97 -5.82 0.77
N LEU A 174 1.81 -4.91 1.72
CA LEU A 174 0.93 -3.74 1.63
C LEU A 174 1.77 -2.48 1.73
N LEU A 175 1.73 -1.65 0.70
CA LEU A 175 2.36 -0.34 0.66
C LEU A 175 1.29 0.74 0.50
N THR A 176 1.29 1.71 1.40
CA THR A 176 0.41 2.87 1.35
C THR A 176 1.22 4.16 1.22
N THR A 177 0.64 5.24 0.71
CA THR A 177 1.31 6.54 0.67
C THR A 177 0.53 7.60 1.44
N LEU A 178 1.25 8.48 2.14
CA LEU A 178 0.70 9.61 2.87
C LEU A 178 1.45 10.90 2.54
N HIS A 179 0.76 12.05 2.63
CA HIS A 179 1.38 13.36 2.49
C HIS A 179 1.94 13.91 3.80
N GLN A 180 1.48 13.39 4.92
CA GLN A 180 1.88 13.75 6.28
C GLN A 180 1.84 12.52 7.17
N ASN A 181 2.42 12.59 8.37
CA ASN A 181 2.42 11.46 9.30
C ASN A 181 1.00 11.02 9.67
N PHE A 182 0.87 9.76 10.05
CA PHE A 182 -0.42 9.13 10.35
C PHE A 182 -1.22 9.89 11.42
N ASN A 183 -0.56 10.43 12.44
CA ASN A 183 -1.20 11.15 13.53
C ASN A 183 -1.82 12.49 13.08
N ALA A 184 -1.38 13.08 11.98
CA ALA A 184 -1.95 14.33 11.50
C ALA A 184 -3.43 14.20 11.11
N TYR A 185 -3.86 13.00 10.72
CA TYR A 185 -5.24 12.71 10.34
C TYR A 185 -6.17 12.47 11.54
N SER A 186 -5.63 12.20 12.74
CA SER A 186 -6.41 11.87 13.95
C SER A 186 -6.82 13.09 14.79
N ARG A 187 -6.48 14.30 14.38
CA ARG A 187 -6.61 15.52 15.20
C ARG A 187 -8.04 15.80 15.70
N LYS A 188 -9.06 15.37 14.96
CA LYS A 188 -10.49 15.60 15.29
C LYS A 188 -11.15 14.44 16.03
N LEU A 189 -10.42 13.37 16.30
CA LEU A 189 -10.94 12.20 17.00
C LEU A 189 -11.00 12.45 18.51
N ASN A 190 -11.98 11.83 19.18
CA ASN A 190 -12.02 11.77 20.63
C ASN A 190 -10.96 10.80 21.19
N GLU A 191 -10.79 10.73 22.51
CA GLU A 191 -9.73 9.93 23.13
C GLU A 191 -9.85 8.42 22.81
N VAL A 192 -11.08 7.87 22.88
CA VAL A 192 -11.32 6.44 22.56
C VAL A 192 -10.97 6.13 21.09
N GLN A 193 -11.37 7.01 20.19
CA GLN A 193 -11.06 6.87 18.76
C GLN A 193 -9.55 7.03 18.49
N LYS A 194 -8.83 7.88 19.23
CA LYS A 194 -7.38 8.01 19.14
C LYS A 194 -6.63 6.76 19.59
N GLU A 195 -7.16 6.05 20.59
CA GLU A 195 -6.60 4.77 21.00
C GLU A 195 -6.71 3.74 19.88
N GLU A 196 -7.89 3.61 19.24
CA GLU A 196 -8.07 2.72 18.09
C GLU A 196 -7.19 3.13 16.89
N TRP A 197 -7.06 4.43 16.64
CA TRP A 197 -6.17 4.98 15.64
C TRP A 197 -4.72 4.57 15.88
N THR A 198 -4.26 4.64 17.11
CA THR A 198 -2.90 4.25 17.52
C THR A 198 -2.66 2.76 17.28
N LYS A 199 -3.69 1.92 17.52
CA LYS A 199 -3.61 0.47 17.23
C LYS A 199 -3.46 0.22 15.72
N VAL A 200 -4.21 0.94 14.88
CA VAL A 200 -4.08 0.84 13.41
C VAL A 200 -2.71 1.31 12.97
N LYS A 201 -2.28 2.50 13.42
CA LYS A 201 -0.95 3.06 13.10
C LYS A 201 0.17 2.08 13.46
N GLY A 202 0.10 1.46 14.64
CA GLY A 202 1.13 0.53 15.12
C GLY A 202 1.29 -0.75 14.28
N ARG A 203 0.39 -0.98 13.31
CA ARG A 203 0.50 -2.10 12.36
C ARG A 203 1.22 -1.74 11.06
N PHE A 204 1.49 -0.46 10.83
CA PHE A 204 2.21 0.04 9.66
C PHE A 204 3.56 0.58 10.08
N GLN A 205 4.62 0.17 9.39
CA GLN A 205 5.91 0.82 9.52
C GLN A 205 5.92 2.09 8.66
N GLU A 206 6.20 3.23 9.28
CA GLU A 206 6.35 4.51 8.57
C GLU A 206 7.75 4.58 7.95
N LEU A 207 7.83 4.95 6.67
CA LEU A 207 9.05 5.21 5.89
C LEU A 207 9.00 6.65 5.37
N VAL A 208 10.09 7.40 5.48
CA VAL A 208 10.15 8.84 5.14
C VAL A 208 11.20 9.11 4.07
#